data_de2c9747aee6c2d81c5df608655d0090
#
_entry.id   de2c9747aee6c2d81c5df608655d0090
#
_cell.length_a   1.000
_cell.length_b   1.000
_cell.length_c   1.000
_cell.angle_alpha   90.00
_cell.angle_beta   90.00
_cell.angle_gamma   90.00
#
_symmetry.space_group_name_H-M   'P 1'
#
loop_
_entity.id
_entity.type
_entity.pdbx_description
1 polymer ?
#
loop_
_entity_poly.entity_id
_entity_poly.type
_entity_poly.pdbx_seq_one_letter_code
_entity_poly.pdbx_strand_id
1 'polypeptide(L)'
;NSKPQWAGNVKRIFIFPTFEEAKACILTQPRDPVFVAGVGAAEIAAATIRAVKARKPQLVVLAGIAGAYDRSLQRGEVVEVVSERIAGIPARYAREYETSGPDLGLPLAAGVTVNRSGDGLRETGRKQEQEFRETGYGIPVPETKSGDAVSAPAGQTLQPAGERADSPEQPSDMQSAIGDTNGTAGQGSLPGIDGTDGQSALPEIENMEGAAFFAVCEALGVACCQIRAVSNYVGEPFDRWAGGLAVANLTATLSP
;
A
#
# COMPACT_ATOMS: atom_id res chain seq x y z
N ASN A 1 -3.81 24.27 1.40
CA ASN A 1 -3.63 22.98 2.07
C ASN A 1 -4.50 22.95 3.32
N SER A 2 -5.56 22.16 3.29
CA SER A 2 -6.39 21.91 4.45
C SER A 2 -5.57 21.13 5.49
N LYS A 3 -5.68 21.47 6.77
CA LYS A 3 -5.08 20.65 7.85
C LYS A 3 -6.03 19.52 8.20
N PRO A 4 -5.50 18.32 8.53
CA PRO A 4 -6.33 17.21 8.97
C PRO A 4 -7.18 17.58 10.18
N GLN A 5 -8.44 17.20 10.15
CA GLN A 5 -9.34 17.38 11.28
C GLN A 5 -9.14 16.21 12.26
N TRP A 6 -8.16 16.35 13.15
CA TRP A 6 -7.95 15.35 14.18
C TRP A 6 -9.08 15.38 15.21
N ALA A 7 -9.81 14.29 15.38
CA ALA A 7 -10.87 14.18 16.37
C ALA A 7 -10.28 14.20 17.79
N GLY A 8 -10.38 15.36 18.47
CA GLY A 8 -10.08 15.49 19.90
C GLY A 8 -8.64 15.15 20.33
N ASN A 9 -8.47 14.86 21.62
CA ASN A 9 -7.17 14.48 22.21
C ASN A 9 -6.97 12.94 22.13
N VAL A 10 -6.93 12.40 20.91
CA VAL A 10 -6.76 10.96 20.66
C VAL A 10 -5.29 10.61 20.73
N LYS A 11 -4.92 9.55 21.46
CA LYS A 11 -3.57 9.02 21.49
C LYS A 11 -3.22 8.38 20.15
N ARG A 12 -2.42 9.07 19.34
CA ARG A 12 -2.03 8.62 18.00
C ARG A 12 -0.53 8.41 17.88
N ILE A 13 -0.13 7.66 16.88
CA ILE A 13 1.26 7.48 16.45
C ILE A 13 1.34 7.68 14.95
N PHE A 14 2.49 8.16 14.47
CA PHE A 14 2.81 8.27 13.05
C PHE A 14 3.83 7.22 12.66
N ILE A 15 3.65 6.60 11.50
CA ILE A 15 4.59 5.66 10.90
C ILE A 15 4.94 6.18 9.50
N PHE A 16 6.23 6.22 9.19
CA PHE A 16 6.75 6.61 7.88
C PHE A 16 7.58 5.46 7.31
N PRO A 17 7.57 5.25 5.98
CA PRO A 17 8.43 4.25 5.35
C PRO A 17 9.91 4.57 5.50
N THR A 18 10.31 5.84 5.34
CA THR A 18 11.71 6.24 5.35
C THR A 18 11.99 7.36 6.36
N PHE A 19 13.27 7.46 6.76
CA PHE A 19 13.72 8.56 7.62
C PHE A 19 13.61 9.91 6.90
N GLU A 20 13.86 9.97 5.59
CA GLU A 20 13.78 11.21 4.83
C GLU A 20 12.36 11.78 4.79
N GLU A 21 11.34 10.93 4.74
CA GLU A 21 9.95 11.35 4.85
C GLU A 21 9.57 11.79 6.27
N ALA A 22 10.10 11.12 7.29
CA ALA A 22 9.80 11.39 8.70
C ALA A 22 10.58 12.60 9.26
N LYS A 23 11.76 12.89 8.74
CA LYS A 23 12.76 13.80 9.31
C LYS A 23 12.19 15.18 9.65
N ALA A 24 11.47 15.80 8.73
CA ALA A 24 10.91 17.13 8.98
C ALA A 24 9.81 17.07 10.04
N CYS A 25 8.98 16.03 10.05
CA CYS A 25 7.97 15.81 11.09
C CYS A 25 8.60 15.59 12.47
N ILE A 26 9.69 14.81 12.56
CA ILE A 26 10.45 14.62 13.80
C ILE A 26 11.04 15.95 14.30
N LEU A 27 11.57 16.79 13.42
CA LEU A 27 12.17 18.08 13.77
C LEU A 27 11.13 19.12 14.25
N THR A 28 9.90 19.04 13.78
CA THR A 28 8.81 19.89 14.28
C THR A 28 8.29 19.43 15.65
N GLN A 29 8.83 18.33 16.17
CA GLN A 29 8.50 17.72 17.47
C GLN A 29 7.00 17.54 17.67
N PRO A 30 6.36 16.70 16.87
CA PRO A 30 4.96 16.39 17.07
C PRO A 30 4.76 15.84 18.49
N ARG A 31 3.62 16.12 19.09
CA ARG A 31 3.29 15.57 20.42
C ARG A 31 3.15 14.06 20.39
N ASP A 32 2.97 13.51 19.21
CA ASP A 32 2.72 12.10 18.98
C ASP A 32 4.01 11.37 18.55
N PRO A 33 4.24 10.13 19.00
CA PRO A 33 5.42 9.37 18.62
C PRO A 33 5.49 9.10 17.12
N VAL A 34 6.69 9.25 16.55
CA VAL A 34 7.01 8.97 15.15
C VAL A 34 7.87 7.72 15.07
N PHE A 35 7.53 6.81 14.15
CA PHE A 35 8.27 5.58 13.85
C PHE A 35 8.70 5.57 12.39
N VAL A 36 9.88 5.03 12.13
CA VAL A 36 10.35 4.73 10.78
C VAL A 36 10.32 3.22 10.59
N ALA A 37 9.60 2.77 9.57
CA ALA A 37 9.31 1.35 9.38
C ALA A 37 10.33 0.63 8.51
N GLY A 38 10.69 1.22 7.39
CA GLY A 38 11.27 0.61 6.21
C GLY A 38 10.26 0.57 5.06
N VAL A 39 10.75 0.44 3.84
CA VAL A 39 9.95 0.43 2.61
C VAL A 39 9.38 -0.97 2.34
N GLY A 40 8.12 -1.02 1.95
CA GLY A 40 7.45 -2.21 1.49
C GLY A 40 6.58 -2.92 2.53
N ALA A 41 5.75 -3.84 2.03
CA ALA A 41 4.68 -4.50 2.78
C ALA A 41 5.16 -5.23 4.06
N ALA A 42 6.29 -5.93 3.98
CA ALA A 42 6.82 -6.70 5.11
C ALA A 42 7.33 -5.78 6.24
N GLU A 43 8.06 -4.72 5.88
CA GLU A 43 8.64 -3.78 6.84
C GLU A 43 7.56 -2.99 7.55
N ILE A 44 6.58 -2.48 6.80
CA ILE A 44 5.47 -1.72 7.40
C ILE A 44 4.63 -2.61 8.31
N ALA A 45 4.34 -3.86 7.92
CA ALA A 45 3.58 -4.79 8.75
C ALA A 45 4.28 -5.05 10.08
N ALA A 46 5.57 -5.40 10.04
CA ALA A 46 6.36 -5.67 11.23
C ALA A 46 6.48 -4.44 12.15
N ALA A 47 6.70 -3.25 11.57
CA ALA A 47 6.82 -2.01 12.33
C ALA A 47 5.48 -1.62 12.98
N THR A 48 4.36 -1.73 12.24
CA THR A 48 3.02 -1.44 12.76
C THR A 48 2.69 -2.33 13.95
N ILE A 49 2.92 -3.64 13.85
CA ILE A 49 2.69 -4.58 14.96
C ILE A 49 3.50 -4.17 16.20
N ARG A 50 4.81 -3.88 16.03
CA ARG A 50 5.68 -3.46 17.13
C ARG A 50 5.20 -2.16 17.76
N ALA A 51 4.88 -1.15 16.95
CA ALA A 51 4.45 0.17 17.41
C ALA A 51 3.12 0.10 18.17
N VAL A 52 2.13 -0.62 17.65
CA VAL A 52 0.82 -0.80 18.29
C VAL A 52 0.96 -1.54 19.62
N LYS A 53 1.71 -2.64 19.66
CA LYS A 53 1.94 -3.40 20.92
C LYS A 53 2.65 -2.56 21.97
N ALA A 54 3.66 -1.76 21.57
CA ALA A 54 4.45 -0.96 22.51
C ALA A 54 3.71 0.28 23.01
N ARG A 55 2.92 0.94 22.17
CA ARG A 55 2.31 2.24 22.48
C ARG A 55 0.83 2.18 22.80
N LYS A 56 0.13 1.12 22.36
CA LYS A 56 -1.33 0.98 22.49
C LYS A 56 -2.06 2.27 22.08
N PRO A 57 -1.89 2.72 20.84
CA PRO A 57 -2.53 3.94 20.32
C PRO A 57 -4.03 3.70 20.13
N GLN A 58 -4.78 4.79 20.04
CA GLN A 58 -6.17 4.78 19.60
C GLN A 58 -6.26 4.98 18.07
N LEU A 59 -5.23 5.62 17.47
CA LEU A 59 -5.15 5.86 16.04
C LEU A 59 -3.70 5.66 15.55
N VAL A 60 -3.54 4.94 14.46
CA VAL A 60 -2.26 4.81 13.75
C VAL A 60 -2.36 5.55 12.42
N VAL A 61 -1.39 6.40 12.13
CA VAL A 61 -1.34 7.18 10.89
C VAL A 61 -0.11 6.74 10.09
N LEU A 62 -0.33 6.16 8.91
CA LEU A 62 0.72 5.95 7.94
C LEU A 62 0.86 7.22 7.10
N ALA A 63 2.04 7.81 7.06
CA ALA A 63 2.33 9.00 6.28
C ALA A 63 3.53 8.78 5.37
N GLY A 64 3.50 9.32 4.16
CA GLY A 64 4.59 9.18 3.20
C GLY A 64 4.30 9.83 1.86
N ILE A 65 5.17 9.58 0.87
CA ILE A 65 4.97 10.04 -0.50
C ILE A 65 4.34 8.94 -1.35
N ALA A 66 3.80 9.32 -2.52
CA ALA A 66 3.18 8.39 -3.47
C ALA A 66 3.31 8.90 -4.91
N GLY A 67 3.20 7.99 -5.89
CA GLY A 67 3.05 8.33 -7.29
C GLY A 67 1.58 8.42 -7.68
N ALA A 68 1.17 9.41 -8.48
CA ALA A 68 -0.18 9.51 -9.01
C ALA A 68 -0.27 8.83 -10.39
N TYR A 69 -1.37 8.11 -10.66
CA TYR A 69 -1.60 7.49 -11.98
C TYR A 69 -2.05 8.50 -13.03
N ASP A 70 -2.79 9.51 -12.63
CA ASP A 70 -3.23 10.56 -13.52
C ASP A 70 -2.86 11.96 -13.04
N ARG A 71 -3.16 12.97 -13.85
CA ARG A 71 -2.82 14.37 -13.59
C ARG A 71 -3.93 15.15 -12.90
N SER A 72 -4.99 14.50 -12.45
CA SER A 72 -6.01 15.13 -11.61
C SER A 72 -5.44 15.55 -10.27
N LEU A 73 -4.44 14.79 -9.78
CA LEU A 73 -3.65 15.13 -8.60
C LEU A 73 -2.36 15.87 -9.01
N GLN A 74 -2.05 16.95 -8.29
CA GLN A 74 -0.84 17.74 -8.55
C GLN A 74 0.34 17.24 -7.68
N ARG A 75 1.57 17.39 -8.18
CA ARG A 75 2.75 17.14 -7.34
C ARG A 75 2.75 18.05 -6.12
N GLY A 76 3.00 17.45 -4.96
CA GLY A 76 2.92 18.12 -3.67
C GLY A 76 1.51 18.16 -3.07
N GLU A 77 0.49 17.71 -3.79
CA GLU A 77 -0.85 17.57 -3.22
C GLU A 77 -0.87 16.49 -2.16
N VAL A 78 -1.56 16.77 -1.04
CA VAL A 78 -1.68 15.83 0.09
C VAL A 78 -3.09 15.28 0.09
N VAL A 79 -3.20 13.95 0.09
CA VAL A 79 -4.47 13.22 0.03
C VAL A 79 -4.60 12.25 1.20
N GLU A 80 -5.83 11.97 1.58
CA GLU A 80 -6.18 10.84 2.43
C GLU A 80 -6.48 9.63 1.53
N VAL A 81 -5.83 8.51 1.82
CA VAL A 81 -6.07 7.25 1.10
C VAL A 81 -7.11 6.47 1.88
N VAL A 82 -8.28 6.31 1.28
CA VAL A 82 -9.43 5.68 1.95
C VAL A 82 -9.57 4.20 1.66
N SER A 83 -9.03 3.73 0.54
CA SER A 83 -8.99 2.31 0.21
C SER A 83 -7.65 1.93 -0.43
N GLU A 84 -7.29 0.66 -0.33
CA GLU A 84 -6.05 0.09 -0.87
C GLU A 84 -6.29 -1.28 -1.48
N ARG A 85 -5.71 -1.51 -2.64
CA ARG A 85 -5.62 -2.84 -3.25
C ARG A 85 -4.16 -3.22 -3.51
N ILE A 86 -3.87 -4.51 -3.65
CA ILE A 86 -2.52 -4.98 -4.00
C ILE A 86 -2.49 -5.30 -5.50
N ALA A 87 -1.54 -4.69 -6.22
CA ALA A 87 -1.31 -4.99 -7.63
C ALA A 87 -0.77 -6.42 -7.81
N GLY A 88 -1.13 -7.07 -8.93
CA GLY A 88 -0.64 -8.41 -9.27
C GLY A 88 -1.41 -9.56 -8.62
N ILE A 89 -2.37 -9.31 -7.75
CA ILE A 89 -3.21 -10.35 -7.17
C ILE A 89 -4.33 -10.72 -8.15
N PRO A 90 -4.47 -12.00 -8.54
CA PRO A 90 -5.57 -12.42 -9.40
C PRO A 90 -6.95 -12.04 -8.79
N ALA A 91 -7.89 -11.60 -9.63
CA ALA A 91 -9.18 -11.04 -9.20
C ALA A 91 -9.94 -11.93 -8.18
N ARG A 92 -9.86 -13.27 -8.34
CA ARG A 92 -10.50 -14.23 -7.41
C ARG A 92 -9.92 -14.23 -5.98
N TYR A 93 -8.75 -13.61 -5.79
CA TYR A 93 -8.07 -13.48 -4.50
C TYR A 93 -7.86 -12.02 -4.10
N ALA A 94 -8.24 -11.10 -4.99
CA ALA A 94 -8.12 -9.67 -4.74
C ALA A 94 -9.02 -9.29 -3.57
N ARG A 95 -8.48 -8.43 -2.71
CA ARG A 95 -9.19 -7.84 -1.59
C ARG A 95 -8.90 -6.35 -1.59
N GLU A 96 -9.90 -5.57 -1.25
CA GLU A 96 -9.76 -4.17 -0.94
C GLU A 96 -9.69 -3.99 0.58
N TYR A 97 -8.82 -3.10 1.02
CA TYR A 97 -8.62 -2.74 2.42
C TYR A 97 -9.02 -1.28 2.59
N GLU A 98 -9.71 -0.95 3.66
CA GLU A 98 -10.26 0.38 3.87
C GLU A 98 -9.70 1.04 5.14
N THR A 99 -9.69 2.37 5.15
CA THR A 99 -9.42 3.15 6.35
C THR A 99 -10.48 2.87 7.42
N SER A 100 -10.07 2.86 8.67
CA SER A 100 -10.96 2.71 9.83
C SER A 100 -10.86 3.88 10.80
N GLY A 101 -10.13 4.92 10.39
CA GLY A 101 -9.96 6.15 11.15
C GLY A 101 -11.04 7.21 10.87
N PRO A 102 -10.91 8.38 11.48
CA PRO A 102 -11.80 9.49 11.22
C PRO A 102 -11.53 10.09 9.83
N ASP A 103 -12.55 10.72 9.24
CA ASP A 103 -12.40 11.58 8.08
C ASP A 103 -11.49 12.78 8.45
N LEU A 104 -10.41 12.95 7.71
CA LEU A 104 -9.43 14.00 7.96
C LEU A 104 -9.75 15.32 7.24
N GLY A 105 -10.76 15.34 6.37
CA GLY A 105 -11.13 16.51 5.56
C GLY A 105 -10.09 16.86 4.49
N LEU A 106 -9.26 15.90 4.09
CA LEU A 106 -8.32 16.01 2.98
C LEU A 106 -8.97 15.54 1.67
N PRO A 107 -8.45 15.93 0.50
CA PRO A 107 -8.84 15.29 -0.76
C PRO A 107 -8.65 13.78 -0.68
N LEU A 108 -9.61 13.01 -1.21
CA LEU A 108 -9.61 11.55 -1.12
C LEU A 108 -8.93 10.91 -2.32
N ALA A 109 -8.26 9.79 -2.11
CA ALA A 109 -7.68 8.95 -3.14
C ALA A 109 -7.85 7.47 -2.83
N ALA A 110 -7.81 6.63 -3.86
CA ALA A 110 -7.66 5.19 -3.75
C ALA A 110 -6.19 4.81 -3.94
N GLY A 111 -5.71 3.86 -3.16
CA GLY A 111 -4.33 3.40 -3.18
C GLY A 111 -4.14 2.09 -3.95
N VAL A 112 -3.01 1.96 -4.57
CA VAL A 112 -2.52 0.72 -5.18
C VAL A 112 -1.18 0.39 -4.56
N THR A 113 -1.13 -0.67 -3.76
CA THR A 113 0.12 -1.17 -3.19
C THR A 113 0.85 -2.02 -4.20
N VAL A 114 2.10 -1.66 -4.48
CA VAL A 114 2.99 -2.33 -5.43
C VAL A 114 4.29 -2.77 -4.75
N ASN A 115 4.96 -3.79 -5.30
CA ASN A 115 6.30 -4.16 -4.85
C ASN A 115 7.39 -3.35 -5.54
N ARG A 116 7.09 -2.79 -6.71
CA ARG A 116 7.98 -1.95 -7.49
C ARG A 116 7.18 -0.86 -8.16
N SER A 117 7.70 0.38 -8.16
CA SER A 117 7.05 1.49 -8.83
C SER A 117 6.80 1.19 -10.31
N GLY A 118 5.58 1.45 -10.76
CA GLY A 118 5.10 1.18 -12.11
C GLY A 118 4.54 -0.23 -12.33
N ASP A 119 4.58 -1.14 -11.36
CA ASP A 119 3.99 -2.48 -11.52
C ASP A 119 2.46 -2.41 -11.71
N GLY A 120 1.79 -1.43 -11.11
CA GLY A 120 0.37 -1.20 -11.30
C GLY A 120 0.00 -0.77 -12.73
N LEU A 121 0.91 -0.16 -13.50
CA LEU A 121 0.69 0.17 -14.91
C LEU A 121 0.51 -1.08 -15.78
N ARG A 122 1.11 -2.20 -15.40
CA ARG A 122 0.98 -3.45 -16.16
C ARG A 122 -0.42 -4.05 -16.06
N GLU A 123 -1.15 -3.76 -15.00
CA GLU A 123 -2.54 -4.19 -14.83
C GLU A 123 -3.51 -3.27 -15.58
N THR A 124 -3.30 -1.96 -15.48
CA THR A 124 -4.08 -0.96 -16.23
C THR A 124 -3.73 -0.98 -17.71
N GLY A 125 -2.47 -1.27 -18.07
CA GLY A 125 -1.97 -1.38 -19.44
C GLY A 125 -2.67 -2.46 -20.26
N ARG A 126 -3.12 -3.57 -19.66
CA ARG A 126 -3.95 -4.57 -20.36
C ARG A 126 -5.32 -4.03 -20.75
N LYS A 127 -5.90 -3.13 -19.96
CA LYS A 127 -7.15 -2.44 -20.30
C LYS A 127 -6.90 -1.34 -21.35
N GLN A 128 -5.81 -0.58 -21.21
CA GLN A 128 -5.44 0.45 -22.17
C GLN A 128 -4.94 -0.11 -23.50
N GLU A 129 -4.19 -1.23 -23.54
CA GLU A 129 -3.83 -1.90 -24.81
C GLU A 129 -5.05 -2.44 -25.54
N GLN A 130 -6.08 -2.86 -24.83
CA GLN A 130 -7.33 -3.28 -25.43
C GLN A 130 -8.10 -2.08 -26.00
N GLU A 131 -8.16 -0.97 -25.28
CA GLU A 131 -8.73 0.30 -25.72
C GLU A 131 -7.92 0.96 -26.86
N PHE A 132 -6.57 0.87 -26.82
CA PHE A 132 -5.68 1.37 -27.88
C PHE A 132 -5.73 0.53 -29.16
N ARG A 133 -5.97 -0.76 -29.09
CA ARG A 133 -6.20 -1.61 -30.27
C ARG A 133 -7.51 -1.28 -30.98
N GLU A 134 -8.49 -0.78 -30.24
CA GLU A 134 -9.78 -0.35 -30.81
C GLU A 134 -9.74 1.08 -31.37
N THR A 135 -8.81 1.95 -30.94
CA THR A 135 -8.71 3.36 -31.35
C THR A 135 -7.60 3.69 -32.36
N GLY A 136 -6.72 2.75 -32.71
CA GLY A 136 -5.80 2.86 -33.84
C GLY A 136 -4.61 3.82 -33.72
N TYR A 137 -4.29 4.30 -32.50
CA TYR A 137 -3.08 5.11 -32.26
C TYR A 137 -2.00 4.28 -31.57
N GLY A 138 -1.15 3.61 -32.34
CA GLY A 138 -0.03 2.83 -31.84
C GLY A 138 1.29 3.58 -31.88
N ILE A 139 2.02 3.65 -30.77
CA ILE A 139 3.46 3.94 -30.77
C ILE A 139 4.18 2.63 -31.12
N PRO A 140 5.08 2.58 -32.14
CA PRO A 140 5.77 1.34 -32.50
C PRO A 140 6.70 0.89 -31.37
N VAL A 141 6.47 -0.31 -30.85
CA VAL A 141 7.44 -1.00 -30.00
C VAL A 141 8.55 -1.55 -30.92
N PRO A 142 9.83 -1.28 -30.68
CA PRO A 142 10.90 -1.84 -31.50
C PRO A 142 10.93 -3.36 -31.33
N GLU A 143 10.81 -4.07 -32.44
CA GLU A 143 10.98 -5.52 -32.52
C GLU A 143 12.41 -5.90 -32.10
N THR A 144 12.55 -6.62 -30.98
CA THR A 144 13.78 -7.29 -30.63
C THR A 144 13.92 -8.50 -31.54
N LYS A 145 14.87 -8.44 -32.49
CA LYS A 145 15.26 -9.57 -33.33
C LYS A 145 15.74 -10.72 -32.43
N SER A 146 14.98 -11.81 -32.46
CA SER A 146 15.43 -13.10 -31.96
C SER A 146 16.48 -13.65 -32.93
N GLY A 147 17.67 -13.91 -32.42
CA GLY A 147 18.69 -14.65 -33.14
C GLY A 147 20.08 -14.36 -32.61
N ASP A 148 20.49 -15.12 -31.61
CA ASP A 148 21.82 -15.69 -31.52
C ASP A 148 21.86 -16.70 -30.37
N ALA A 149 21.79 -17.96 -30.76
CA ALA A 149 22.00 -19.08 -29.87
C ALA A 149 23.49 -19.13 -29.49
N VAL A 150 23.83 -18.76 -28.29
CA VAL A 150 25.16 -19.03 -27.72
C VAL A 150 25.13 -20.39 -27.04
N SER A 151 25.82 -21.36 -27.65
CA SER A 151 26.05 -22.70 -27.14
C SER A 151 26.79 -22.63 -25.79
N ALA A 152 26.21 -23.29 -24.78
CA ALA A 152 26.84 -23.52 -23.49
C ALA A 152 27.87 -24.65 -23.60
N PRO A 153 29.04 -24.58 -22.96
CA PRO A 153 29.98 -25.69 -22.87
C PRO A 153 29.49 -26.74 -21.88
N ALA A 154 29.58 -28.01 -22.32
CA ALA A 154 29.26 -29.18 -21.53
C ALA A 154 30.27 -29.42 -20.40
N GLY A 155 29.78 -29.89 -19.26
CA GLY A 155 30.53 -30.77 -18.37
C GLY A 155 31.03 -30.15 -17.06
N GLN A 156 30.25 -30.29 -16.01
CA GLN A 156 30.76 -30.67 -14.69
C GLN A 156 29.64 -31.34 -13.88
N THR A 157 29.80 -32.63 -13.70
CA THR A 157 28.99 -33.49 -12.84
C THR A 157 29.36 -33.22 -11.38
N LEU A 158 28.42 -32.72 -10.59
CA LEU A 158 28.57 -32.67 -9.13
C LEU A 158 27.91 -33.91 -8.53
N GLN A 159 28.71 -34.73 -7.83
CA GLN A 159 28.28 -35.89 -7.06
C GLN A 159 27.46 -35.44 -5.82
N PRO A 160 26.47 -36.23 -5.39
CA PRO A 160 25.72 -35.94 -4.17
C PRO A 160 26.50 -36.34 -2.93
N ALA A 161 26.63 -35.40 -1.99
CA ALA A 161 27.16 -35.67 -0.65
C ALA A 161 26.06 -36.26 0.24
N GLY A 162 26.46 -37.23 1.04
CA GLY A 162 25.71 -38.21 1.77
C GLY A 162 24.63 -37.73 2.75
N GLU A 163 23.71 -38.65 2.92
CA GLU A 163 22.68 -38.72 3.95
C GLU A 163 23.25 -38.56 5.38
N ARG A 164 22.64 -37.69 6.17
CA ARG A 164 22.54 -37.93 7.62
C ARG A 164 21.07 -37.76 8.01
N ALA A 165 20.51 -38.90 8.38
CA ALA A 165 19.26 -39.02 9.11
C ALA A 165 19.42 -38.41 10.50
N ASP A 166 18.51 -37.54 10.87
CA ASP A 166 17.99 -37.40 12.23
C ASP A 166 16.67 -36.65 12.15
N SER A 167 15.59 -37.40 12.32
CA SER A 167 14.25 -36.90 12.51
C SER A 167 14.01 -36.70 14.01
N PRO A 168 13.51 -35.57 14.47
CA PRO A 168 12.82 -35.51 15.75
C PRO A 168 11.31 -35.71 15.57
N GLU A 169 10.77 -36.53 16.43
CA GLU A 169 9.39 -36.95 16.61
C GLU A 169 8.39 -35.78 16.66
N GLN A 170 7.26 -35.99 15.97
CA GLN A 170 6.06 -35.15 16.14
C GLN A 170 5.32 -35.56 17.43
N PRO A 171 4.84 -34.62 18.25
CA PRO A 171 3.81 -34.93 19.21
C PRO A 171 2.44 -34.92 18.52
N SER A 172 1.83 -36.09 18.48
CA SER A 172 0.40 -36.29 18.29
C SER A 172 -0.35 -35.72 19.50
N ASP A 173 -1.52 -35.18 19.26
CA ASP A 173 -2.59 -34.77 20.16
C ASP A 173 -2.85 -33.25 20.25
N MET A 174 -3.65 -32.79 19.30
CA MET A 174 -4.65 -31.75 19.56
C MET A 174 -5.79 -31.82 18.53
N GLN A 175 -6.60 -32.87 18.63
CA GLN A 175 -7.97 -32.87 18.12
C GLN A 175 -8.93 -32.48 19.26
N SER A 176 -9.93 -31.69 18.86
CA SER A 176 -11.13 -31.32 19.60
C SER A 176 -11.13 -29.97 20.32
N ALA A 177 -11.67 -28.96 19.62
CA ALA A 177 -12.67 -28.02 20.14
C ALA A 177 -13.13 -27.08 19.00
N ILE A 178 -13.96 -27.59 18.10
CA ILE A 178 -14.82 -26.70 17.29
C ILE A 178 -16.19 -26.72 17.98
N GLY A 179 -16.44 -25.71 18.79
CA GLY A 179 -17.76 -25.46 19.34
C GLY A 179 -18.58 -24.66 18.34
N ASP A 180 -19.66 -25.24 17.87
CA ASP A 180 -20.73 -24.59 17.14
C ASP A 180 -21.35 -23.48 17.99
N THR A 181 -21.15 -22.22 17.64
CA THR A 181 -22.03 -21.14 18.08
C THR A 181 -22.79 -20.60 16.87
N ASN A 182 -23.98 -21.16 16.64
CA ASN A 182 -25.06 -20.56 15.84
C ASN A 182 -25.47 -19.24 16.53
N GLY A 183 -24.92 -18.12 16.07
CA GLY A 183 -25.34 -16.76 16.40
C GLY A 183 -25.96 -16.16 15.14
N THR A 184 -27.28 -16.07 15.10
CA THR A 184 -28.05 -15.29 14.14
C THR A 184 -27.61 -13.83 14.15
N ALA A 185 -26.74 -13.45 13.23
CA ALA A 185 -26.44 -12.05 12.94
C ALA A 185 -27.49 -11.50 11.98
N GLY A 186 -28.21 -10.47 12.45
CA GLY A 186 -29.25 -9.80 11.69
C GLY A 186 -28.68 -9.24 10.38
N GLN A 187 -29.38 -9.50 9.30
CA GLN A 187 -29.22 -8.91 7.99
C GLN A 187 -29.57 -7.41 8.09
N GLY A 188 -28.55 -6.57 8.32
CA GLY A 188 -28.60 -5.16 7.98
C GLY A 188 -28.28 -5.04 6.50
N SER A 189 -29.30 -4.96 5.65
CA SER A 189 -29.15 -4.61 4.24
C SER A 189 -28.53 -3.22 4.16
N LEU A 190 -27.30 -3.14 3.70
CA LEU A 190 -26.74 -1.89 3.18
C LEU A 190 -27.61 -1.49 1.97
N PRO A 191 -27.94 -0.19 1.80
CA PRO A 191 -28.71 0.26 0.64
C PRO A 191 -27.91 -0.09 -0.61
N GLY A 192 -28.56 -0.81 -1.53
CA GLY A 192 -27.99 -1.15 -2.84
C GLY A 192 -27.55 0.13 -3.53
N ILE A 193 -26.28 0.17 -3.89
CA ILE A 193 -25.75 1.19 -4.81
C ILE A 193 -26.21 0.74 -6.20
N ASP A 194 -27.37 1.24 -6.59
CA ASP A 194 -27.83 1.17 -7.97
C ASP A 194 -26.91 2.02 -8.81
N GLY A 195 -26.10 1.38 -9.65
CA GLY A 195 -25.11 2.03 -10.48
C GLY A 195 -25.73 2.82 -11.63
N THR A 196 -26.02 4.09 -11.41
CA THR A 196 -26.19 5.11 -12.48
C THR A 196 -26.30 6.51 -11.86
N ASP A 197 -25.25 6.97 -11.19
CA ASP A 197 -25.01 8.41 -11.07
C ASP A 197 -23.49 8.61 -11.17
N GLY A 198 -23.05 9.51 -12.04
CA GLY A 198 -21.66 9.77 -12.40
C GLY A 198 -20.79 10.24 -11.24
N GLN A 199 -20.63 9.41 -10.22
CA GLN A 199 -19.56 9.58 -9.24
C GLN A 199 -18.25 9.24 -9.93
N SER A 200 -17.50 10.29 -10.27
CA SER A 200 -16.12 10.15 -10.70
C SER A 200 -15.38 9.24 -9.73
N ALA A 201 -14.82 8.14 -10.23
CA ALA A 201 -13.97 7.27 -9.42
C ALA A 201 -12.90 8.12 -8.73
N LEU A 202 -12.54 7.76 -7.49
CA LEU A 202 -11.46 8.45 -6.77
C LEU A 202 -10.17 8.37 -7.59
N PRO A 203 -9.34 9.44 -7.58
CA PRO A 203 -8.03 9.39 -8.21
C PRO A 203 -7.17 8.30 -7.56
N GLU A 204 -6.41 7.57 -8.38
CA GLU A 204 -5.55 6.50 -7.89
C GLU A 204 -4.12 6.97 -7.68
N ILE A 205 -3.50 6.48 -6.62
CA ILE A 205 -2.09 6.66 -6.30
C ILE A 205 -1.39 5.31 -6.07
N GLU A 206 -0.08 5.27 -6.29
CA GLU A 206 0.78 4.12 -6.08
C GLU A 206 1.66 4.31 -4.84
N ASN A 207 1.73 3.29 -3.99
CA ASN A 207 2.64 3.22 -2.84
C ASN A 207 3.08 1.77 -2.58
N MET A 208 3.96 1.53 -1.61
CA MET A 208 4.51 0.19 -1.36
C MET A 208 4.06 -0.42 -0.02
N GLU A 209 3.21 0.25 0.75
CA GLU A 209 2.92 -0.12 2.14
C GLU A 209 1.43 -0.24 2.50
N GLY A 210 0.57 0.52 1.82
CA GLY A 210 -0.76 0.86 2.30
C GLY A 210 -1.65 -0.34 2.60
N ALA A 211 -1.74 -1.31 1.70
CA ALA A 211 -2.58 -2.48 1.91
C ALA A 211 -2.12 -3.33 3.10
N ALA A 212 -0.80 -3.51 3.27
CA ALA A 212 -0.25 -4.25 4.41
C ALA A 212 -0.47 -3.50 5.73
N PHE A 213 -0.38 -2.17 5.70
CA PHE A 213 -0.69 -1.32 6.85
C PHE A 213 -2.16 -1.47 7.28
N PHE A 214 -3.11 -1.31 6.37
CA PHE A 214 -4.53 -1.47 6.67
C PHE A 214 -4.87 -2.87 7.15
N ALA A 215 -4.34 -3.92 6.49
CA ALA A 215 -4.54 -5.30 6.90
C ALA A 215 -4.09 -5.57 8.34
N VAL A 216 -2.95 -5.02 8.74
CA VAL A 216 -2.42 -5.18 10.11
C VAL A 216 -3.26 -4.42 11.12
N CYS A 217 -3.66 -3.19 10.81
CA CYS A 217 -4.50 -2.39 11.71
C CYS A 217 -5.87 -3.06 11.93
N GLU A 218 -6.48 -3.58 10.87
CA GLU A 218 -7.71 -4.37 10.94
C GLU A 218 -7.54 -5.60 11.84
N ALA A 219 -6.48 -6.40 11.61
CA ALA A 219 -6.19 -7.60 12.41
C ALA A 219 -5.91 -7.30 13.89
N LEU A 220 -5.40 -6.11 14.20
CA LEU A 220 -5.15 -5.65 15.57
C LEU A 220 -6.34 -4.89 16.20
N GLY A 221 -7.39 -4.62 15.44
CA GLY A 221 -8.56 -3.87 15.89
C GLY A 221 -8.21 -2.43 16.30
N VAL A 222 -7.27 -1.78 15.61
CA VAL A 222 -6.86 -0.39 15.88
C VAL A 222 -7.26 0.51 14.72
N ALA A 223 -7.85 1.67 15.03
CA ALA A 223 -8.20 2.65 14.00
C ALA A 223 -6.96 3.16 13.27
N CYS A 224 -7.09 3.36 11.96
CA CYS A 224 -5.98 3.80 11.12
C CYS A 224 -6.41 4.74 10.00
N CYS A 225 -5.50 5.65 9.63
CA CYS A 225 -5.60 6.53 8.47
C CYS A 225 -4.30 6.46 7.67
N GLN A 226 -4.39 6.74 6.38
CA GLN A 226 -3.22 6.87 5.52
C GLN A 226 -3.23 8.24 4.83
N ILE A 227 -2.10 8.95 4.90
CA ILE A 227 -1.91 10.27 4.29
C ILE A 227 -0.73 10.19 3.35
N ARG A 228 -0.92 10.59 2.10
CA ARG A 228 0.15 10.60 1.09
C ARG A 228 0.28 11.96 0.43
N ALA A 229 1.52 12.35 0.14
CA ALA A 229 1.81 13.50 -0.71
C ALA A 229 2.31 13.03 -2.07
N VAL A 230 1.75 13.56 -3.15
CA VAL A 230 2.11 13.18 -4.51
C VAL A 230 3.52 13.67 -4.84
N SER A 231 4.45 12.75 -5.09
CA SER A 231 5.83 13.07 -5.46
C SER A 231 6.07 13.06 -6.96
N ASN A 232 5.38 12.21 -7.69
CA ASN A 232 5.59 11.96 -9.12
C ASN A 232 4.32 11.44 -9.78
N TYR A 233 4.36 11.36 -11.09
CA TYR A 233 3.41 10.53 -11.83
C TYR A 233 4.03 9.16 -12.08
N VAL A 234 3.23 8.11 -11.98
CA VAL A 234 3.70 6.73 -12.15
C VAL A 234 4.32 6.54 -13.53
N GLY A 235 5.47 5.87 -13.59
CA GLY A 235 6.27 5.70 -14.81
C GLY A 235 7.28 6.82 -15.09
N GLU A 236 7.28 7.90 -14.32
CA GLU A 236 8.31 8.93 -14.47
C GLU A 236 9.66 8.46 -13.88
N PRO A 237 10.78 8.84 -14.52
CA PRO A 237 12.10 8.57 -13.96
C PRO A 237 12.33 9.33 -12.66
N PHE A 238 13.12 8.74 -11.76
CA PHE A 238 13.33 9.23 -10.40
C PHE A 238 13.85 10.67 -10.31
N ASP A 239 14.66 11.10 -11.27
CA ASP A 239 15.21 12.47 -11.34
C ASP A 239 14.14 13.55 -11.59
N ARG A 240 12.94 13.16 -11.99
CA ARG A 240 11.78 14.06 -12.16
C ARG A 240 10.84 14.10 -10.96
N TRP A 241 11.14 13.34 -9.92
CA TRP A 241 10.30 13.30 -8.75
C TRP A 241 10.42 14.59 -7.93
N ALA A 242 9.31 15.14 -7.52
CA ALA A 242 9.22 16.31 -6.64
C ALA A 242 9.19 15.89 -5.16
N GLY A 243 10.04 14.92 -4.76
CA GLY A 243 10.03 14.34 -3.42
C GLY A 243 10.20 15.38 -2.31
N GLY A 244 11.08 16.36 -2.49
CA GLY A 244 11.26 17.44 -1.52
C GLY A 244 10.00 18.30 -1.31
N LEU A 245 9.27 18.63 -2.39
CA LEU A 245 7.99 19.33 -2.32
C LEU A 245 6.93 18.50 -1.60
N ALA A 246 6.83 17.21 -1.96
CA ALA A 246 5.89 16.29 -1.35
C ALA A 246 6.11 16.18 0.17
N VAL A 247 7.35 15.95 0.60
CA VAL A 247 7.72 15.87 2.03
C VAL A 247 7.43 17.18 2.77
N ALA A 248 7.74 18.32 2.14
CA ALA A 248 7.48 19.64 2.75
C ALA A 248 5.97 19.87 2.99
N ASN A 249 5.14 19.57 1.97
CA ASN A 249 3.70 19.73 2.08
C ASN A 249 3.06 18.71 3.05
N LEU A 250 3.55 17.46 3.04
CA LEU A 250 3.15 16.44 4.01
C LEU A 250 3.43 16.90 5.44
N THR A 251 4.66 17.39 5.70
CA THR A 251 5.04 17.90 7.01
C THR A 251 4.18 19.08 7.43
N ALA A 252 3.94 20.05 6.54
CA ALA A 252 3.07 21.20 6.83
C ALA A 252 1.63 20.78 7.16
N THR A 253 1.15 19.73 6.49
CA THR A 253 -0.19 19.16 6.75
C THR A 253 -0.25 18.47 8.12
N LEU A 254 0.78 17.71 8.50
CA LEU A 254 0.81 16.96 9.75
C LEU A 254 1.19 17.82 10.97
N SER A 255 1.76 19.00 10.76
CA SER A 255 2.15 19.90 11.84
C SER A 255 0.93 20.50 12.57
N PRO A 256 1.00 20.70 13.89
CA PRO A 256 -0.09 21.26 14.72
C PRO A 256 -0.62 22.60 14.25
#